data_59381274a9930513c092c666d0e6ed71
#
_entry.id   59381274a9930513c092c666d0e6ed71
#
_cell.length_a   1.000
_cell.length_b   1.000
_cell.length_c   1.000
_cell.angle_alpha   90.00
_cell.angle_beta   90.00
_cell.angle_gamma   90.00
#
_symmetry.space_group_name_H-M   'P 1'
#
loop_
_entity.id
_entity.type
_entity.pdbx_description
1 polymer ?
#
loop_
_entity_poly.entity_id
_entity_poly.type
_entity_poly.pdbx_seq_one_letter_code
_entity_poly.pdbx_strand_id
1 'polypeptide(L)'
;MLKRASRKLRSTPAKTLMYIILFLVLFLAIFSMLMIGIASGNKVKRAQETLANSITLRGPAEGEAGKSCTVYAIPSAIVEKFIDSNYVQGYTMEAGTYWLDPVDTETYISEETQQRLKGYLKDSGMYTMTAVVTLDCAYDTYFLAKGYRIVEGSGLSYGERGKYEAVVGEKYAEKNHLHVGDTVKYKMEQGTIEYYKVSAPEEISFKIRGIYRTPEVYQSDSVVNDWHNNLIFIPLDIFCEYSMKALKIQNVGFNTVTVYLKDTKSVEPFIEETKNKIKIGSVDDVVQTDENGIRSSVKPMVISQQDLESGEWSYQLIRNKEWYEMVAKPVEKLNRLIGYMIVGFVTAGILLFGILTSLSVKGRKREIGILLSMGEHRKRILGQFVLENLVPVLIALVFAALCATPTAEYFADRMISNQAEKVEQEN
;
A
#
# COMPACT_ATOMS: atom_id res chain seq x y z
N MET A 1 -40.16 -36.01 -5.39
CA MET A 1 -39.15 -35.80 -4.36
C MET A 1 -39.16 -34.38 -3.82
N LEU A 2 -38.97 -33.33 -4.63
CA LEU A 2 -38.92 -31.92 -4.22
C LEU A 2 -40.16 -31.46 -3.41
N LYS A 3 -41.41 -31.79 -3.83
CA LYS A 3 -42.62 -31.44 -3.08
C LYS A 3 -42.71 -32.09 -1.68
N ARG A 4 -42.12 -33.29 -1.48
CA ARG A 4 -42.06 -33.93 -0.17
C ARG A 4 -40.98 -33.28 0.70
N ALA A 5 -39.81 -32.97 0.14
CA ALA A 5 -38.74 -32.24 0.82
C ALA A 5 -39.21 -30.86 1.33
N SER A 6 -39.88 -30.07 0.48
CA SER A 6 -40.39 -28.75 0.86
C SER A 6 -41.45 -28.77 1.97
N ARG A 7 -42.38 -29.78 1.94
CA ARG A 7 -43.37 -29.98 3.03
C ARG A 7 -42.66 -30.31 4.37
N LYS A 8 -41.62 -31.13 4.30
CA LYS A 8 -40.90 -31.58 5.49
C LYS A 8 -40.06 -30.44 6.13
N LEU A 9 -39.38 -29.61 5.31
CA LEU A 9 -38.70 -28.41 5.77
C LEU A 9 -39.64 -27.47 6.55
N ARG A 10 -40.89 -27.33 6.11
CA ARG A 10 -41.89 -26.55 6.84
C ARG A 10 -42.38 -27.22 8.13
N SER A 11 -42.31 -28.52 8.26
CA SER A 11 -42.77 -29.26 9.46
C SER A 11 -41.72 -29.32 10.59
N THR A 12 -40.44 -29.02 10.30
CA THR A 12 -39.35 -29.02 11.30
C THR A 12 -38.49 -27.72 11.19
N PRO A 13 -39.10 -26.54 11.45
CA PRO A 13 -38.45 -25.27 11.18
C PRO A 13 -37.19 -25.05 12.06
N ALA A 14 -37.22 -25.43 13.32
CA ALA A 14 -36.09 -25.28 14.21
C ALA A 14 -34.85 -26.06 13.75
N LYS A 15 -35.01 -27.28 13.25
CA LYS A 15 -33.90 -28.09 12.72
C LYS A 15 -33.36 -27.51 11.43
N THR A 16 -34.24 -27.05 10.54
CA THR A 16 -33.86 -26.41 9.27
C THR A 16 -33.08 -25.11 9.53
N LEU A 17 -33.54 -24.28 10.46
CA LEU A 17 -32.89 -23.05 10.83
C LEU A 17 -31.50 -23.32 11.42
N MET A 18 -31.35 -24.30 12.32
CA MET A 18 -30.07 -24.72 12.86
C MET A 18 -29.07 -25.12 11.77
N TYR A 19 -29.51 -25.86 10.73
CA TYR A 19 -28.66 -26.24 9.61
C TYR A 19 -28.24 -25.00 8.80
N ILE A 20 -29.16 -24.09 8.53
CA ILE A 20 -28.89 -22.85 7.80
C ILE A 20 -27.84 -22.04 8.57
N ILE A 21 -28.01 -21.81 9.85
CA ILE A 21 -27.07 -21.04 10.67
C ILE A 21 -25.68 -21.69 10.68
N LEU A 22 -25.62 -23.00 10.89
CA LEU A 22 -24.35 -23.73 10.99
C LEU A 22 -23.56 -23.66 9.68
N PHE A 23 -24.21 -23.92 8.54
CA PHE A 23 -23.55 -23.82 7.23
C PHE A 23 -23.33 -22.38 6.79
N LEU A 24 -24.16 -21.43 7.22
CA LEU A 24 -23.95 -20.01 6.98
C LEU A 24 -22.63 -19.54 7.59
N VAL A 25 -22.38 -19.86 8.86
CA VAL A 25 -21.10 -19.51 9.54
C VAL A 25 -19.92 -20.16 8.81
N LEU A 26 -20.03 -21.42 8.43
CA LEU A 26 -18.97 -22.13 7.70
C LEU A 26 -18.69 -21.49 6.33
N PHE A 27 -19.72 -21.17 5.54
CA PHE A 27 -19.55 -20.55 4.23
C PHE A 27 -19.06 -19.10 4.33
N LEU A 28 -19.51 -18.34 5.33
CA LEU A 28 -18.99 -17.00 5.58
C LEU A 28 -17.49 -17.04 5.86
N ALA A 29 -17.03 -18.00 6.68
CA ALA A 29 -15.59 -18.16 6.93
C ALA A 29 -14.82 -18.49 5.64
N ILE A 30 -15.32 -19.42 4.82
CA ILE A 30 -14.70 -19.80 3.53
C ILE A 30 -14.66 -18.60 2.57
N PHE A 31 -15.78 -17.89 2.39
CA PHE A 31 -15.84 -16.76 1.48
C PHE A 31 -14.97 -15.58 1.95
N SER A 32 -14.96 -15.28 3.25
CA SER A 32 -14.08 -14.25 3.79
C SER A 32 -12.61 -14.58 3.51
N MET A 33 -12.18 -15.83 3.72
CA MET A 33 -10.81 -16.27 3.41
C MET A 33 -10.50 -16.20 1.90
N LEU A 34 -11.44 -16.60 1.05
CA LEU A 34 -11.27 -16.49 -0.41
C LEU A 34 -11.08 -15.04 -0.85
N MET A 35 -11.90 -14.14 -0.34
CA MET A 35 -11.81 -12.71 -0.67
C MET A 35 -10.51 -12.09 -0.17
N ILE A 36 -10.08 -12.41 1.07
CA ILE A 36 -8.78 -11.98 1.60
C ILE A 36 -7.65 -12.51 0.72
N GLY A 37 -7.69 -13.78 0.32
CA GLY A 37 -6.70 -14.39 -0.57
C GLY A 37 -6.63 -13.71 -1.94
N ILE A 38 -7.76 -13.38 -2.54
CA ILE A 38 -7.83 -12.68 -3.83
C ILE A 38 -7.30 -11.24 -3.68
N ALA A 39 -7.75 -10.50 -2.67
CA ALA A 39 -7.32 -9.13 -2.42
C ALA A 39 -5.80 -9.06 -2.14
N SER A 40 -5.29 -9.96 -1.29
CA SER A 40 -3.86 -10.07 -1.00
C SER A 40 -3.06 -10.47 -2.24
N GLY A 41 -3.53 -11.45 -3.01
CA GLY A 41 -2.87 -11.90 -4.24
C GLY A 41 -2.74 -10.80 -5.29
N ASN A 42 -3.78 -10.00 -5.48
CA ASN A 42 -3.75 -8.86 -6.41
C ASN A 42 -2.78 -7.76 -5.96
N LYS A 43 -2.70 -7.47 -4.65
CA LYS A 43 -1.73 -6.50 -4.10
C LYS A 43 -0.30 -7.00 -4.24
N VAL A 44 -0.03 -8.28 -3.93
CA VAL A 44 1.29 -8.90 -4.14
C VAL A 44 1.68 -8.86 -5.61
N LYS A 45 0.77 -9.22 -6.51
CA LYS A 45 1.05 -9.19 -7.94
C LYS A 45 1.41 -7.78 -8.41
N ARG A 46 0.69 -6.76 -7.99
CA ARG A 46 1.04 -5.35 -8.27
C ARG A 46 2.39 -4.96 -7.67
N ALA A 47 2.65 -5.33 -6.42
CA ALA A 47 3.95 -5.09 -5.78
C ALA A 47 5.08 -5.82 -6.51
N GLN A 48 4.84 -7.06 -6.95
CA GLN A 48 5.79 -7.81 -7.79
C GLN A 48 6.08 -7.10 -9.11
N GLU A 49 5.03 -6.74 -9.84
CA GLU A 49 5.16 -6.10 -11.14
C GLU A 49 5.82 -4.71 -11.04
N THR A 50 5.68 -4.04 -9.92
CA THR A 50 6.18 -2.68 -9.73
C THR A 50 7.53 -2.64 -9.01
N LEU A 51 7.69 -3.34 -7.89
CA LEU A 51 8.90 -3.26 -7.06
C LEU A 51 10.01 -4.20 -7.55
N ALA A 52 9.67 -5.42 -7.97
CA ALA A 52 10.68 -6.36 -8.48
C ALA A 52 11.31 -5.91 -9.81
N ASN A 53 10.59 -5.06 -10.55
CA ASN A 53 11.05 -4.49 -11.81
C ASN A 53 11.58 -3.06 -11.63
N SER A 54 11.84 -2.61 -10.39
CA SER A 54 12.35 -1.27 -10.16
C SER A 54 13.85 -1.27 -9.89
N ILE A 55 14.49 -0.22 -10.41
CA ILE A 55 15.92 0.04 -10.22
C ILE A 55 16.07 1.47 -9.73
N THR A 56 16.80 1.64 -8.63
CA THR A 56 17.08 2.95 -8.06
C THR A 56 18.51 3.36 -8.39
N LEU A 57 18.65 4.53 -8.96
CA LEU A 57 19.92 5.23 -9.10
C LEU A 57 20.15 6.05 -7.84
N ARG A 58 21.31 5.86 -7.23
CA ARG A 58 21.77 6.62 -6.08
C ARG A 58 23.02 7.41 -6.46
N GLY A 59 23.13 8.61 -5.92
CA GLY A 59 24.28 9.47 -6.12
C GLY A 59 25.59 8.88 -5.59
N PRO A 60 26.74 9.43 -5.97
CA PRO A 60 28.03 9.04 -5.45
C PRO A 60 28.08 9.17 -3.93
N ALA A 61 28.77 8.26 -3.27
CA ALA A 61 28.90 8.27 -1.83
C ALA A 61 30.39 8.36 -1.42
N GLU A 62 30.69 9.25 -0.47
CA GLU A 62 31.98 9.33 0.20
C GLU A 62 31.85 8.89 1.64
N GLY A 63 32.72 8.00 2.08
CA GLY A 63 32.81 7.50 3.45
C GLY A 63 33.16 6.03 3.50
N GLU A 64 33.56 5.55 4.66
CA GLU A 64 33.80 4.12 4.90
C GLU A 64 32.47 3.45 5.29
N ALA A 65 32.24 2.23 4.82
CA ALA A 65 31.12 1.42 5.24
C ALA A 65 31.05 1.32 6.78
N GLY A 66 29.89 1.63 7.37
CA GLY A 66 29.69 1.65 8.83
C GLY A 66 30.02 2.98 9.52
N LYS A 67 30.42 4.02 8.79
CA LYS A 67 30.61 5.39 9.29
C LYS A 67 29.68 6.35 8.57
N SER A 68 29.54 7.58 9.10
CA SER A 68 28.75 8.64 8.46
C SER A 68 29.17 8.81 7.01
N CYS A 69 28.30 8.46 6.10
CA CYS A 69 28.52 8.51 4.66
C CYS A 69 27.82 9.76 4.08
N THR A 70 28.52 10.55 3.28
CA THR A 70 27.92 11.65 2.54
C THR A 70 27.51 11.16 1.16
N VAL A 71 26.23 11.25 0.83
CA VAL A 71 25.71 10.94 -0.50
C VAL A 71 25.48 12.24 -1.25
N TYR A 72 26.02 12.34 -2.44
CA TYR A 72 25.87 13.52 -3.29
C TYR A 72 24.60 13.42 -4.14
N ALA A 73 23.99 14.56 -4.39
CA ALA A 73 22.79 14.62 -5.22
C ALA A 73 23.09 14.27 -6.69
N ILE A 74 22.08 13.70 -7.34
CA ILE A 74 22.12 13.31 -8.76
C ILE A 74 21.71 14.55 -9.60
N PRO A 75 22.54 15.04 -10.52
CA PRO A 75 22.18 16.15 -11.38
C PRO A 75 21.09 15.76 -12.40
N SER A 76 20.28 16.73 -12.80
CA SER A 76 19.21 16.53 -13.79
C SER A 76 19.69 15.91 -15.10
N ALA A 77 20.87 16.30 -15.59
CA ALA A 77 21.46 15.74 -16.81
C ALA A 77 21.76 14.22 -16.72
N ILE A 78 22.10 13.73 -15.52
CA ILE A 78 22.27 12.30 -15.27
C ILE A 78 20.91 11.61 -15.17
N VAL A 79 19.96 12.26 -14.51
CA VAL A 79 18.58 11.74 -14.42
C VAL A 79 17.98 11.55 -15.81
N GLU A 80 18.11 12.54 -16.70
CA GLU A 80 17.62 12.45 -18.08
C GLU A 80 18.20 11.24 -18.81
N LYS A 81 19.53 10.99 -18.70
CA LYS A 81 20.16 9.81 -19.30
C LYS A 81 19.65 8.49 -18.70
N PHE A 82 19.32 8.49 -17.41
CA PHE A 82 18.87 7.29 -16.70
C PHE A 82 17.43 6.92 -17.07
N ILE A 83 16.54 7.90 -17.18
CA ILE A 83 15.13 7.66 -17.52
C ILE A 83 14.88 7.49 -19.03
N ASP A 84 15.79 7.96 -19.89
CA ASP A 84 15.69 7.86 -21.35
C ASP A 84 16.04 6.43 -21.80
N SER A 85 15.08 5.53 -21.63
CA SER A 85 15.19 4.14 -22.08
C SER A 85 13.82 3.56 -22.45
N ASN A 86 13.82 2.74 -23.50
CA ASN A 86 12.61 2.04 -23.95
C ASN A 86 12.13 0.97 -22.94
N TYR A 87 12.92 0.61 -21.97
CA TYR A 87 12.54 -0.35 -20.91
C TYR A 87 11.75 0.32 -19.78
N VAL A 88 11.84 1.65 -19.63
CA VAL A 88 11.18 2.40 -18.56
C VAL A 88 9.68 2.56 -18.85
N GLN A 89 8.85 2.20 -17.90
CA GLN A 89 7.41 2.41 -17.90
C GLN A 89 7.01 3.66 -17.12
N GLY A 90 7.70 3.92 -16.02
CA GLY A 90 7.49 5.09 -15.16
C GLY A 90 8.69 5.29 -14.25
N TYR A 91 8.72 6.39 -13.54
CA TYR A 91 9.80 6.69 -12.60
C TYR A 91 9.32 7.63 -11.49
N THR A 92 10.03 7.62 -10.38
CA THR A 92 9.90 8.58 -9.29
C THR A 92 11.26 9.13 -8.91
N MET A 93 11.28 10.31 -8.30
CA MET A 93 12.49 10.97 -7.86
C MET A 93 12.27 11.53 -6.46
N GLU A 94 13.28 11.41 -5.62
CA GLU A 94 13.31 12.05 -4.31
C GLU A 94 14.26 13.24 -4.35
N ALA A 95 13.71 14.44 -4.21
CA ALA A 95 14.48 15.68 -4.19
C ALA A 95 14.77 16.20 -2.77
N GLY A 96 14.51 15.39 -1.75
CA GLY A 96 14.58 15.75 -0.35
C GLY A 96 13.22 16.09 0.24
N THR A 97 13.21 16.24 1.56
CA THR A 97 12.01 16.62 2.33
C THR A 97 12.08 18.11 2.60
N TYR A 98 11.04 18.84 2.26
CA TYR A 98 10.95 20.28 2.49
C TYR A 98 9.78 20.58 3.41
N TRP A 99 9.98 21.56 4.29
CA TRP A 99 8.95 22.01 5.20
C TRP A 99 8.33 23.30 4.67
N LEU A 100 7.01 23.29 4.66
CA LEU A 100 6.18 24.39 4.19
C LEU A 100 5.28 24.88 5.33
N ASP A 101 5.33 26.16 5.64
CA ASP A 101 4.40 26.79 6.54
C ASP A 101 3.08 27.07 5.82
N PRO A 102 1.94 26.55 6.28
CA PRO A 102 0.65 26.97 5.75
C PRO A 102 0.39 28.44 6.09
N VAL A 103 -0.22 29.19 5.15
CA VAL A 103 -0.47 30.62 5.31
C VAL A 103 -1.88 30.90 5.82
N ASP A 104 -2.88 30.29 5.21
CA ASP A 104 -4.32 30.48 5.49
C ASP A 104 -5.00 29.22 6.07
N THR A 105 -4.23 28.22 6.43
CA THR A 105 -4.69 26.96 7.00
C THR A 105 -3.80 26.55 8.17
N GLU A 106 -4.23 25.51 8.91
CA GLU A 106 -3.47 24.98 10.03
C GLU A 106 -3.19 23.49 9.86
N THR A 107 -2.01 23.05 10.28
CA THR A 107 -1.67 21.63 10.33
C THR A 107 -2.60 20.85 11.25
N TYR A 108 -2.84 19.59 10.93
CA TYR A 108 -3.62 18.72 11.80
C TYR A 108 -2.74 18.23 12.95
N ILE A 109 -3.19 18.48 14.17
CA ILE A 109 -2.56 17.99 15.40
C ILE A 109 -3.68 17.47 16.30
N SER A 110 -3.65 16.17 16.61
CA SER A 110 -4.63 15.54 17.50
C SER A 110 -4.44 15.99 18.95
N GLU A 111 -5.50 15.89 19.76
CA GLU A 111 -5.42 16.21 21.19
C GLU A 111 -4.39 15.35 21.92
N GLU A 112 -4.26 14.09 21.54
CA GLU A 112 -3.29 13.16 22.11
C GLU A 112 -1.85 13.61 21.82
N THR A 113 -1.54 13.98 20.58
CA THR A 113 -0.24 14.55 20.20
C THR A 113 0.04 15.86 20.94
N GLN A 114 -0.96 16.74 21.08
CA GLN A 114 -0.82 17.97 21.84
C GLN A 114 -0.47 17.71 23.31
N GLN A 115 -1.09 16.71 23.93
CA GLN A 115 -0.79 16.32 25.31
C GLN A 115 0.60 15.67 25.43
N ARG A 116 0.95 14.78 24.51
CA ARG A 116 2.22 14.05 24.49
C ARG A 116 3.42 14.96 24.26
N LEU A 117 3.32 15.91 23.34
CA LEU A 117 4.39 16.86 22.98
C LEU A 117 4.25 18.22 23.69
N LYS A 118 3.51 18.30 24.78
CA LYS A 118 3.32 19.52 25.53
C LYS A 118 4.66 20.16 25.91
N GLY A 119 4.95 21.35 25.38
CA GLY A 119 6.23 22.07 25.54
C GLY A 119 7.26 21.83 24.41
N TYR A 120 7.10 20.78 23.59
CA TYR A 120 8.01 20.47 22.48
C TYR A 120 7.35 20.61 21.10
N LEU A 121 6.06 20.95 21.03
CA LEU A 121 5.34 21.05 19.75
C LEU A 121 6.02 21.98 18.75
N LYS A 122 6.52 23.12 19.24
CA LYS A 122 7.16 24.12 18.38
C LYS A 122 8.46 23.63 17.76
N ASP A 123 9.20 22.77 18.47
CA ASP A 123 10.50 22.24 18.03
C ASP A 123 10.33 20.92 17.26
N SER A 124 9.12 20.35 17.27
CA SER A 124 8.84 19.05 16.63
C SER A 124 8.56 19.14 15.14
N GLY A 125 8.45 20.34 14.55
CA GLY A 125 8.04 20.54 13.16
C GLY A 125 6.56 20.21 12.88
N MET A 126 5.74 19.96 13.91
CA MET A 126 4.31 19.60 13.73
C MET A 126 3.44 20.75 13.22
N TYR A 127 3.91 21.98 13.29
CA TYR A 127 3.22 23.16 12.74
C TYR A 127 3.50 23.41 11.26
N THR A 128 4.31 22.57 10.64
CA THR A 128 4.66 22.67 9.23
C THR A 128 4.08 21.52 8.44
N MET A 129 3.85 21.72 7.14
CA MET A 129 3.56 20.65 6.20
C MET A 129 4.85 20.09 5.65
N THR A 130 4.95 18.78 5.55
CA THR A 130 6.08 18.13 4.88
C THR A 130 5.75 17.93 3.40
N ALA A 131 6.47 18.63 2.54
CA ALA A 131 6.31 18.47 1.10
C ALA A 131 6.99 17.18 0.62
N VAL A 132 6.20 16.29 0.03
CA VAL A 132 6.67 15.12 -0.70
C VAL A 132 6.59 15.45 -2.18
N VAL A 133 7.73 15.48 -2.82
CA VAL A 133 7.83 15.83 -4.23
C VAL A 133 7.64 14.58 -5.07
N THR A 134 6.60 14.55 -5.87
CA THR A 134 6.28 13.38 -6.70
C THR A 134 5.98 13.76 -8.14
N LEU A 135 6.22 12.83 -9.06
CA LEU A 135 5.86 12.95 -10.47
C LEU A 135 4.49 12.36 -10.75
N ASP A 136 4.22 11.23 -10.10
CA ASP A 136 3.00 10.47 -10.28
C ASP A 136 2.72 9.68 -9.01
N CYS A 137 1.57 9.90 -8.40
CA CYS A 137 1.16 9.17 -7.21
C CYS A 137 1.08 7.65 -7.44
N ALA A 138 0.85 7.20 -8.68
CA ALA A 138 0.81 5.78 -9.00
C ALA A 138 2.17 5.08 -8.86
N TYR A 139 3.27 5.82 -8.94
CA TYR A 139 4.63 5.32 -8.78
C TYR A 139 5.30 5.80 -7.48
N ASP A 140 4.60 6.55 -6.67
CA ASP A 140 5.10 7.04 -5.40
C ASP A 140 5.07 5.96 -4.32
N THR A 141 6.13 5.88 -3.51
CA THR A 141 6.30 4.86 -2.48
C THR A 141 5.19 4.89 -1.44
N TYR A 142 4.65 6.05 -1.09
CA TYR A 142 3.55 6.18 -0.15
C TYR A 142 2.27 5.49 -0.63
N PHE A 143 1.96 5.60 -1.92
CA PHE A 143 0.78 4.97 -2.51
C PHE A 143 1.03 3.51 -2.90
N LEU A 144 2.24 3.18 -3.38
CA LEU A 144 2.57 1.82 -3.80
C LEU A 144 2.80 0.86 -2.64
N ALA A 145 3.64 1.26 -1.67
CA ALA A 145 4.13 0.38 -0.61
C ALA A 145 3.53 0.70 0.76
N LYS A 146 3.38 1.99 1.09
CA LYS A 146 2.91 2.42 2.41
C LYS A 146 1.39 2.44 2.57
N GLY A 147 0.61 2.12 1.52
CA GLY A 147 -0.84 1.88 1.62
C GLY A 147 -1.72 3.12 1.62
N TYR A 148 -1.20 4.30 1.23
CA TYR A 148 -2.03 5.49 1.05
C TYR A 148 -3.06 5.29 -0.06
N ARG A 149 -4.23 5.91 0.08
CA ARG A 149 -5.30 5.83 -0.91
C ARG A 149 -5.91 7.20 -1.15
N ILE A 150 -6.16 7.53 -2.41
CA ILE A 150 -6.98 8.70 -2.74
C ILE A 150 -8.43 8.38 -2.39
N VAL A 151 -9.04 9.23 -1.56
CA VAL A 151 -10.43 9.10 -1.11
C VAL A 151 -11.36 10.11 -1.77
N GLU A 152 -10.81 11.24 -2.24
CA GLU A 152 -11.54 12.25 -3.00
C GLU A 152 -10.66 12.80 -4.12
N GLY A 153 -11.23 13.06 -5.29
CA GLY A 153 -10.51 13.56 -6.46
C GLY A 153 -9.59 12.53 -7.12
N SER A 154 -8.38 12.94 -7.48
CA SER A 154 -7.38 12.09 -8.13
C SER A 154 -5.96 12.42 -7.68
N GLY A 155 -5.04 11.45 -7.81
CA GLY A 155 -3.62 11.66 -7.59
C GLY A 155 -2.98 12.55 -8.67
N LEU A 156 -1.78 13.03 -8.39
CA LEU A 156 -0.93 13.66 -9.41
C LEU A 156 -0.53 12.61 -10.44
N SER A 157 -0.43 13.02 -11.71
CA SER A 157 -0.04 12.11 -12.77
C SER A 157 1.02 12.74 -13.67
N TYR A 158 1.91 11.90 -14.21
CA TYR A 158 3.07 12.26 -15.00
C TYR A 158 2.78 13.16 -16.22
N GLY A 159 1.63 13.01 -16.84
CA GLY A 159 1.23 13.78 -18.04
C GLY A 159 0.79 15.22 -17.79
N GLU A 160 0.76 15.68 -16.54
CA GLU A 160 0.14 16.95 -16.15
C GLU A 160 1.15 17.97 -15.60
N ARG A 161 2.30 18.08 -16.25
CA ARG A 161 3.36 19.04 -15.88
C ARG A 161 2.88 20.48 -15.94
N GLY A 162 3.48 21.35 -15.12
CA GLY A 162 3.22 22.80 -15.10
C GLY A 162 1.93 23.19 -14.37
N LYS A 163 1.25 22.25 -13.71
CA LYS A 163 0.04 22.56 -12.94
C LYS A 163 0.37 22.71 -11.46
N TYR A 164 -0.04 23.83 -10.88
CA TYR A 164 0.05 24.09 -9.44
C TYR A 164 -1.08 23.36 -8.71
N GLU A 165 -0.97 22.03 -8.65
CA GLU A 165 -1.93 21.14 -8.02
C GLU A 165 -1.24 20.34 -6.91
N ALA A 166 -1.97 19.97 -5.86
CA ALA A 166 -1.45 19.19 -4.75
C ALA A 166 -2.43 18.14 -4.28
N VAL A 167 -1.90 17.11 -3.60
CA VAL A 167 -2.69 16.11 -2.90
C VAL A 167 -2.40 16.22 -1.41
N VAL A 168 -3.45 16.35 -0.59
CA VAL A 168 -3.36 16.63 0.85
C VAL A 168 -3.99 15.54 1.69
N GLY A 169 -3.63 15.47 2.99
CA GLY A 169 -4.16 14.49 3.91
C GLY A 169 -5.62 14.75 4.31
N GLU A 170 -6.39 13.68 4.51
CA GLU A 170 -7.82 13.74 4.86
C GLU A 170 -8.03 14.52 6.17
N LYS A 171 -7.24 14.25 7.21
CA LYS A 171 -7.39 14.94 8.50
C LYS A 171 -7.04 16.42 8.44
N TYR A 172 -6.03 16.77 7.63
CA TYR A 172 -5.71 18.17 7.36
C TYR A 172 -6.86 18.87 6.61
N ALA A 173 -7.42 18.20 5.59
CA ALA A 173 -8.55 18.73 4.82
C ALA A 173 -9.81 18.89 5.70
N GLU A 174 -10.15 17.88 6.51
CA GLU A 174 -11.28 17.93 7.45
C GLU A 174 -11.16 19.10 8.42
N LYS A 175 -9.97 19.29 9.03
CA LYS A 175 -9.72 20.38 9.99
C LYS A 175 -9.93 21.76 9.39
N ASN A 176 -9.52 21.94 8.13
CA ASN A 176 -9.57 23.24 7.46
C ASN A 176 -10.79 23.39 6.54
N HIS A 177 -11.74 22.45 6.57
CA HIS A 177 -12.94 22.43 5.72
C HIS A 177 -12.64 22.53 4.22
N LEU A 178 -11.59 21.84 3.77
CA LEU A 178 -11.10 21.87 2.39
C LEU A 178 -11.68 20.73 1.58
N HIS A 179 -11.96 21.03 0.31
CA HIS A 179 -12.45 20.08 -0.68
C HIS A 179 -11.57 20.12 -1.95
N VAL A 180 -11.72 19.10 -2.80
CA VAL A 180 -11.09 19.08 -4.13
C VAL A 180 -11.53 20.30 -4.93
N GLY A 181 -10.56 21.04 -5.44
CA GLY A 181 -10.77 22.30 -6.19
C GLY A 181 -10.47 23.56 -5.38
N ASP A 182 -10.39 23.49 -4.06
CA ASP A 182 -9.98 24.61 -3.22
C ASP A 182 -8.49 24.93 -3.41
N THR A 183 -8.10 26.15 -3.03
CA THR A 183 -6.71 26.61 -3.13
C THR A 183 -6.13 26.77 -1.73
N VAL A 184 -4.93 26.24 -1.55
CA VAL A 184 -4.14 26.34 -0.31
C VAL A 184 -2.83 27.06 -0.58
N LYS A 185 -2.38 27.88 0.37
CA LYS A 185 -1.17 28.68 0.24
C LYS A 185 -0.13 28.26 1.27
N TYR A 186 1.11 28.22 0.80
CA TYR A 186 2.27 27.88 1.62
C TYR A 186 3.40 28.83 1.37
N LYS A 187 4.31 28.90 2.34
CA LYS A 187 5.62 29.54 2.22
C LYS A 187 6.68 28.57 2.73
N MET A 188 7.93 28.76 2.32
CA MET A 188 9.04 27.96 2.86
C MET A 188 9.18 28.25 4.35
N GLU A 189 9.40 27.20 5.12
CA GLU A 189 9.56 27.29 6.57
C GLU A 189 10.80 28.12 6.94
N GLN A 190 10.70 28.91 8.02
CA GLN A 190 11.70 29.89 8.43
C GLN A 190 13.07 29.25 8.73
N GLY A 191 13.12 28.08 9.37
CA GLY A 191 14.36 27.38 9.66
C GLY A 191 15.08 26.92 8.40
N THR A 192 14.34 26.51 7.37
CA THR A 192 14.89 26.20 6.04
C THR A 192 15.50 27.44 5.40
N ILE A 193 14.81 28.58 5.46
CA ILE A 193 15.33 29.88 4.95
C ILE A 193 16.64 30.26 5.63
N GLU A 194 16.71 30.15 6.95
CA GLU A 194 17.90 30.47 7.75
C GLU A 194 19.06 29.51 7.47
N TYR A 195 18.79 28.22 7.38
CA TYR A 195 19.77 27.19 7.08
C TYR A 195 20.47 27.42 5.73
N TYR A 196 19.69 27.69 4.70
CA TYR A 196 20.21 27.93 3.34
C TYR A 196 20.63 29.39 3.10
N LYS A 197 20.45 30.30 4.08
CA LYS A 197 20.73 31.74 3.99
C LYS A 197 20.15 32.39 2.75
N VAL A 198 18.89 32.02 2.42
CA VAL A 198 18.17 32.52 1.25
C VAL A 198 17.21 33.66 1.64
N SER A 199 16.81 34.45 0.66
CA SER A 199 15.73 35.42 0.86
C SER A 199 14.40 34.66 0.98
N ALA A 200 13.50 35.10 1.85
CA ALA A 200 12.17 34.52 1.96
C ALA A 200 11.51 34.46 0.57
N PRO A 201 11.16 33.26 0.08
CA PRO A 201 10.49 33.14 -1.20
C PRO A 201 9.05 33.66 -1.09
N GLU A 202 8.48 34.02 -2.24
CA GLU A 202 7.08 34.35 -2.37
C GLU A 202 6.21 33.14 -1.95
N GLU A 203 4.97 33.43 -1.56
CA GLU A 203 3.97 32.40 -1.30
C GLU A 203 3.73 31.57 -2.56
N ILE A 204 3.54 30.27 -2.39
CA ILE A 204 3.15 29.35 -3.45
C ILE A 204 1.73 28.84 -3.18
N SER A 205 0.92 28.83 -4.23
CA SER A 205 -0.49 28.40 -4.13
C SER A 205 -0.70 27.12 -4.92
N PHE A 206 -1.38 26.15 -4.31
CA PHE A 206 -1.76 24.91 -4.96
C PHE A 206 -3.27 24.72 -4.93
N LYS A 207 -3.84 24.28 -6.04
CA LYS A 207 -5.20 23.79 -6.11
C LYS A 207 -5.24 22.34 -5.63
N ILE A 208 -6.13 22.02 -4.69
CA ILE A 208 -6.32 20.63 -4.21
C ILE A 208 -6.90 19.81 -5.35
N ARG A 209 -6.11 18.82 -5.82
CA ARG A 209 -6.49 17.86 -6.84
C ARG A 209 -7.10 16.60 -6.24
N GLY A 210 -6.60 16.20 -5.09
CA GLY A 210 -7.06 15.01 -4.39
C GLY A 210 -6.79 15.07 -2.90
N ILE A 211 -7.52 14.22 -2.19
CA ILE A 211 -7.37 14.03 -0.76
C ILE A 211 -7.03 12.57 -0.53
N TYR A 212 -5.98 12.30 0.23
CA TYR A 212 -5.56 10.94 0.57
C TYR A 212 -5.89 10.59 2.02
N ARG A 213 -6.13 9.30 2.27
CA ARG A 213 -6.23 8.70 3.59
C ARG A 213 -4.99 7.90 3.91
N THR A 214 -4.48 8.07 5.12
CA THR A 214 -3.38 7.27 5.69
C THR A 214 -3.86 5.87 6.06
N PRO A 215 -3.01 4.84 5.99
CA PRO A 215 -3.36 3.51 6.46
C PRO A 215 -3.54 3.46 7.98
N GLU A 216 -4.36 2.52 8.45
CA GLU A 216 -4.68 2.36 9.89
C GLU A 216 -3.45 2.05 10.75
N VAL A 217 -2.38 1.49 10.18
CA VAL A 217 -1.14 1.19 10.91
C VAL A 217 -0.54 2.41 11.61
N TYR A 218 -0.64 3.59 10.99
CA TYR A 218 -0.13 4.82 11.59
C TYR A 218 -1.03 5.39 12.69
N GLN A 219 -2.25 4.88 12.82
CA GLN A 219 -3.20 5.35 13.85
C GLN A 219 -2.84 4.87 15.26
N SER A 220 -1.96 3.88 15.40
CA SER A 220 -1.47 3.38 16.68
C SER A 220 -0.56 4.37 17.43
N ASP A 221 0.13 5.27 16.72
CA ASP A 221 0.93 6.35 17.29
C ASP A 221 0.41 7.71 16.80
N SER A 222 -0.13 8.52 17.72
CA SER A 222 -0.75 9.80 17.38
C SER A 222 0.22 10.77 16.71
N VAL A 223 1.47 10.82 17.13
CA VAL A 223 2.49 11.72 16.56
C VAL A 223 2.82 11.32 15.12
N VAL A 224 3.02 10.02 14.89
CA VAL A 224 3.32 9.47 13.56
C VAL A 224 2.11 9.68 12.64
N ASN A 225 0.90 9.38 13.12
CA ASN A 225 -0.32 9.58 12.35
C ASN A 225 -0.54 11.04 11.95
N ASP A 226 -0.34 11.97 12.88
CA ASP A 226 -0.49 13.40 12.62
C ASP A 226 0.54 13.88 11.60
N TRP A 227 1.80 13.43 11.69
CA TRP A 227 2.82 13.73 10.70
C TRP A 227 2.42 13.23 9.31
N HIS A 228 1.93 11.99 9.20
CA HIS A 228 1.48 11.41 7.96
C HIS A 228 0.26 12.12 7.37
N ASN A 229 -0.60 12.73 8.18
CA ASN A 229 -1.74 13.53 7.72
C ASN A 229 -1.36 14.97 7.32
N ASN A 230 -0.15 15.41 7.68
CA ASN A 230 0.42 16.71 7.31
C ASN A 230 1.42 16.60 6.14
N LEU A 231 1.44 15.50 5.39
CA LEU A 231 2.16 15.44 4.14
C LEU A 231 1.36 16.14 3.02
N ILE A 232 2.07 16.86 2.18
CA ILE A 232 1.52 17.42 0.94
C ILE A 232 2.31 16.89 -0.24
N PHE A 233 1.63 16.24 -1.18
CA PHE A 233 2.26 15.77 -2.42
C PHE A 233 2.15 16.87 -3.46
N ILE A 234 3.30 17.32 -3.97
CA ILE A 234 3.40 18.40 -4.95
C ILE A 234 4.17 17.95 -6.18
N PRO A 235 3.89 18.55 -7.37
CA PRO A 235 4.57 18.19 -8.60
C PRO A 235 6.06 18.54 -8.55
N LEU A 236 6.89 17.63 -9.08
CA LEU A 236 8.34 17.77 -9.08
C LEU A 236 8.81 19.01 -9.87
N ASP A 237 8.24 19.27 -11.03
CA ASP A 237 8.58 20.39 -11.88
C ASP A 237 8.30 21.74 -11.21
N ILE A 238 7.15 21.88 -10.58
CA ILE A 238 6.77 23.06 -9.78
C ILE A 238 7.73 23.23 -8.59
N PHE A 239 8.04 22.13 -7.90
CA PHE A 239 8.99 22.17 -6.80
C PHE A 239 10.39 22.60 -7.27
N CYS A 240 10.87 22.06 -8.39
CA CYS A 240 12.17 22.44 -8.96
C CYS A 240 12.19 23.93 -9.33
N GLU A 241 11.15 24.43 -10.00
CA GLU A 241 11.03 25.85 -10.36
C GLU A 241 11.06 26.74 -9.11
N TYR A 242 10.24 26.40 -8.11
CA TYR A 242 10.18 27.14 -6.85
C TYR A 242 11.52 27.14 -6.12
N SER A 243 12.18 25.99 -6.03
CA SER A 243 13.47 25.85 -5.35
C SER A 243 14.59 26.56 -6.08
N MET A 244 14.65 26.49 -7.40
CA MET A 244 15.65 27.23 -8.19
C MET A 244 15.51 28.75 -8.01
N LYS A 245 14.28 29.25 -8.00
CA LYS A 245 13.99 30.67 -7.78
C LYS A 245 14.35 31.10 -6.35
N ALA A 246 13.94 30.31 -5.34
CA ALA A 246 14.15 30.59 -3.93
C ALA A 246 15.63 30.50 -3.53
N LEU A 247 16.31 29.45 -3.95
CA LEU A 247 17.71 29.18 -3.57
C LEU A 247 18.72 29.83 -4.53
N LYS A 248 18.26 30.45 -5.60
CA LYS A 248 19.11 31.07 -6.67
C LYS A 248 20.12 30.07 -7.26
N ILE A 249 19.71 28.80 -7.37
CA ILE A 249 20.51 27.72 -7.96
C ILE A 249 20.09 27.46 -9.40
N GLN A 250 21.02 26.98 -10.23
CA GLN A 250 20.72 26.68 -11.63
C GLN A 250 20.14 25.30 -11.86
N ASN A 251 20.42 24.36 -10.97
CA ASN A 251 19.95 22.97 -11.06
C ASN A 251 19.56 22.43 -9.68
N VAL A 252 18.50 21.64 -9.64
CA VAL A 252 18.11 20.86 -8.46
C VAL A 252 18.76 19.48 -8.56
N GLY A 253 19.39 19.06 -7.47
CA GLY A 253 19.91 17.69 -7.33
C GLY A 253 18.88 16.77 -6.70
N PHE A 254 18.89 15.50 -7.10
CA PHE A 254 17.99 14.46 -6.59
C PHE A 254 18.74 13.49 -5.69
N ASN A 255 18.11 13.06 -4.61
CA ASN A 255 18.72 12.10 -3.68
C ASN A 255 18.72 10.70 -4.29
N THR A 256 17.61 10.31 -4.85
CA THR A 256 17.40 9.02 -5.53
C THR A 256 16.50 9.21 -6.74
N VAL A 257 16.69 8.35 -7.73
CA VAL A 257 15.79 8.22 -8.89
C VAL A 257 15.47 6.75 -9.05
N THR A 258 14.21 6.39 -8.96
CA THR A 258 13.75 5.01 -9.14
C THR A 258 12.97 4.90 -10.44
N VAL A 259 13.37 3.99 -11.30
CA VAL A 259 12.64 3.62 -12.52
C VAL A 259 11.90 2.32 -12.32
N TYR A 260 10.73 2.24 -12.92
CA TYR A 260 9.90 1.05 -12.98
C TYR A 260 9.92 0.53 -14.42
N LEU A 261 10.39 -0.69 -14.58
CA LEU A 261 10.56 -1.33 -15.89
C LEU A 261 9.31 -2.10 -16.29
N LYS A 262 9.13 -2.32 -17.58
CA LYS A 262 7.95 -2.97 -18.16
C LYS A 262 7.77 -4.41 -17.65
N ASP A 263 8.86 -5.12 -17.45
CA ASP A 263 8.88 -6.50 -16.94
C ASP A 263 10.23 -6.86 -16.32
N THR A 264 10.29 -8.01 -15.66
CA THR A 264 11.50 -8.52 -15.01
C THR A 264 12.62 -8.84 -16.00
N LYS A 265 12.28 -9.16 -17.27
CA LYS A 265 13.28 -9.47 -18.30
C LYS A 265 13.99 -8.21 -18.79
N SER A 266 13.40 -7.05 -18.56
CA SER A 266 13.97 -5.74 -18.92
C SER A 266 15.06 -5.28 -17.95
N VAL A 267 15.21 -5.92 -16.77
CA VAL A 267 16.13 -5.49 -15.71
C VAL A 267 17.59 -5.55 -16.16
N GLU A 268 18.07 -6.69 -16.60
CA GLU A 268 19.48 -6.84 -17.02
C GLU A 268 19.80 -6.02 -18.28
N PRO A 269 18.98 -6.02 -19.35
CA PRO A 269 19.21 -5.15 -20.49
C PRO A 269 19.25 -3.65 -20.13
N PHE A 270 18.38 -3.21 -19.21
CA PHE A 270 18.38 -1.82 -18.74
C PHE A 270 19.66 -1.47 -17.97
N ILE A 271 20.14 -2.36 -17.09
CA ILE A 271 21.40 -2.16 -16.37
C ILE A 271 22.57 -2.01 -17.33
N GLU A 272 22.68 -2.86 -18.35
CA GLU A 272 23.75 -2.79 -19.35
C GLU A 272 23.64 -1.52 -20.20
N GLU A 273 22.43 -1.10 -20.60
CA GLU A 273 22.21 0.17 -21.28
C GLU A 273 22.66 1.34 -20.42
N THR A 274 22.31 1.33 -19.13
CA THR A 274 22.65 2.39 -18.17
C THR A 274 24.15 2.49 -17.96
N LYS A 275 24.88 1.38 -17.82
CA LYS A 275 26.34 1.37 -17.71
C LYS A 275 27.04 2.00 -18.89
N ASN A 276 26.44 1.92 -20.09
CA ASN A 276 26.97 2.56 -21.29
C ASN A 276 26.74 4.07 -21.34
N LYS A 277 25.73 4.59 -20.60
CA LYS A 277 25.35 6.00 -20.59
C LYS A 277 25.90 6.76 -19.37
N ILE A 278 26.05 6.05 -18.25
CA ILE A 278 26.41 6.60 -16.94
C ILE A 278 27.49 5.74 -16.30
N LYS A 279 28.50 6.35 -15.67
CA LYS A 279 29.53 5.61 -14.94
C LYS A 279 28.95 4.98 -13.68
N ILE A 280 28.70 3.69 -13.71
CA ILE A 280 28.18 2.90 -12.60
C ILE A 280 29.33 2.21 -11.87
N GLY A 281 29.46 2.43 -10.55
CA GLY A 281 30.49 1.82 -9.72
C GLY A 281 30.07 0.49 -9.14
N SER A 282 28.79 0.36 -8.74
CA SER A 282 28.25 -0.90 -8.22
C SER A 282 26.80 -1.12 -8.65
N VAL A 283 26.42 -2.38 -8.65
CA VAL A 283 25.03 -2.84 -8.83
C VAL A 283 24.72 -3.72 -7.64
N ASP A 284 23.95 -3.22 -6.69
CA ASP A 284 23.67 -3.87 -5.42
C ASP A 284 22.21 -4.33 -5.36
N ASP A 285 21.95 -5.43 -4.67
CA ASP A 285 20.57 -5.92 -4.44
C ASP A 285 19.94 -5.22 -3.21
N VAL A 286 20.72 -4.44 -2.47
CA VAL A 286 20.37 -3.86 -1.17
C VAL A 286 20.92 -2.45 -1.07
N VAL A 287 20.13 -1.54 -0.49
CA VAL A 287 20.72 -0.34 0.11
C VAL A 287 21.53 -0.80 1.32
N GLN A 288 22.85 -0.67 1.30
CA GLN A 288 23.67 -0.89 2.51
C GLN A 288 23.28 0.18 3.55
N THR A 289 22.28 -0.12 4.35
CA THR A 289 22.10 0.52 5.64
C THR A 289 23.06 -0.18 6.59
N ASP A 290 23.89 0.57 7.29
CA ASP A 290 24.64 -0.03 8.37
C ASP A 290 23.68 -0.59 9.43
N GLU A 291 24.14 -1.60 10.18
CA GLU A 291 23.37 -2.29 11.21
C GLU A 291 22.84 -1.36 12.33
N ASN A 292 23.26 -0.09 12.34
CA ASN A 292 22.93 0.92 13.35
C ASN A 292 21.91 1.98 12.86
N GLY A 293 21.38 1.87 11.64
CA GLY A 293 20.35 2.79 11.15
C GLY A 293 20.83 4.24 11.00
N ILE A 294 22.14 4.49 10.86
CA ILE A 294 22.69 5.85 10.68
C ILE A 294 22.26 6.34 9.30
N ARG A 295 21.30 7.24 9.31
CA ARG A 295 20.86 7.96 8.12
C ARG A 295 22.05 8.69 7.53
N SER A 296 22.45 8.33 6.32
CA SER A 296 23.37 9.15 5.54
C SER A 296 22.75 10.53 5.39
N SER A 297 23.41 11.54 5.93
CA SER A 297 22.99 12.92 5.70
C SER A 297 23.20 13.21 4.21
N VAL A 298 22.11 13.35 3.48
CA VAL A 298 22.19 13.82 2.10
C VAL A 298 22.48 15.30 2.17
N LYS A 299 23.70 15.71 1.85
CA LYS A 299 23.97 17.10 1.57
C LYS A 299 23.49 17.39 0.16
N PRO A 300 22.57 18.34 -0.05
CA PRO A 300 22.25 18.84 -1.37
C PRO A 300 23.46 19.65 -1.86
N MET A 301 24.51 18.95 -2.28
CA MET A 301 25.63 19.59 -2.99
C MET A 301 25.35 19.45 -4.49
N VAL A 302 25.29 20.61 -5.13
CA VAL A 302 25.39 20.67 -6.57
C VAL A 302 26.83 20.26 -6.90
N ILE A 303 27.02 19.05 -7.38
CA ILE A 303 28.29 18.62 -7.94
C ILE A 303 28.55 19.51 -9.14
N SER A 304 29.69 20.15 -9.21
CA SER A 304 30.01 20.99 -10.36
C SER A 304 30.10 20.11 -11.61
N GLN A 305 29.74 20.67 -12.77
CA GLN A 305 29.86 19.93 -14.03
C GLN A 305 31.31 19.47 -14.30
N GLN A 306 32.28 20.18 -13.77
CA GLN A 306 33.70 19.89 -13.86
C GLN A 306 34.07 18.64 -13.05
N ASP A 307 33.48 18.42 -11.87
CA ASP A 307 33.71 17.23 -11.06
C ASP A 307 33.05 15.98 -11.70
N LEU A 308 31.92 16.17 -12.38
CA LEU A 308 31.28 15.09 -13.17
C LEU A 308 32.09 14.67 -14.39
N GLU A 309 32.77 15.62 -15.05
CA GLU A 309 33.62 15.36 -16.22
C GLU A 309 34.97 14.77 -15.82
N SER A 310 35.47 14.99 -14.58
CA SER A 310 36.75 14.44 -14.08
C SER A 310 36.77 12.91 -13.98
N GLY A 311 35.59 12.27 -14.07
CA GLY A 311 35.48 10.81 -14.13
C GLY A 311 35.76 10.08 -12.80
N GLU A 312 35.96 10.81 -11.70
CA GLU A 312 36.20 10.22 -10.37
C GLU A 312 34.91 9.71 -9.72
N TRP A 313 33.75 10.30 -10.03
CA TRP A 313 32.48 9.97 -9.43
C TRP A 313 31.78 8.81 -10.15
N SER A 314 31.35 7.81 -9.38
CA SER A 314 30.53 6.70 -9.87
C SER A 314 29.23 6.60 -9.13
N TYR A 315 28.15 6.29 -9.84
CA TYR A 315 26.80 6.11 -9.31
C TYR A 315 26.57 4.66 -8.88
N GLN A 316 25.62 4.45 -8.00
CA GLN A 316 25.17 3.12 -7.57
C GLN A 316 23.82 2.80 -8.18
N LEU A 317 23.67 1.58 -8.69
CA LEU A 317 22.38 1.02 -9.06
C LEU A 317 21.95 0.02 -7.99
N ILE A 318 20.71 0.15 -7.52
CA ILE A 318 20.14 -0.71 -6.52
C ILE A 318 18.94 -1.43 -7.15
N ARG A 319 19.01 -2.76 -7.18
CA ARG A 319 17.87 -3.59 -7.51
C ARG A 319 16.97 -3.68 -6.29
N ASN A 320 15.74 -3.22 -6.37
CA ASN A 320 14.82 -3.22 -5.23
C ASN A 320 14.20 -4.60 -4.94
N LYS A 321 15.00 -5.68 -5.13
CA LYS A 321 14.58 -7.06 -4.93
C LYS A 321 14.23 -7.37 -3.47
N GLU A 322 14.95 -6.77 -2.53
CA GLU A 322 14.67 -6.97 -1.09
C GLU A 322 13.34 -6.38 -0.67
N TRP A 323 12.98 -5.19 -1.15
CA TRP A 323 11.67 -4.63 -0.91
C TRP A 323 10.56 -5.56 -1.36
N TYR A 324 10.75 -6.22 -2.51
CA TYR A 324 9.85 -7.26 -2.97
C TYR A 324 9.83 -8.45 -2.00
N GLU A 325 10.99 -8.94 -1.59
CA GLU A 325 11.08 -10.07 -0.67
C GLU A 325 10.49 -9.75 0.71
N MET A 326 10.69 -8.54 1.21
CA MET A 326 10.16 -8.07 2.49
C MET A 326 8.63 -7.94 2.46
N VAL A 327 8.05 -7.42 1.38
CA VAL A 327 6.59 -7.22 1.26
C VAL A 327 5.87 -8.46 0.72
N ALA A 328 6.41 -9.13 -0.29
CA ALA A 328 5.72 -10.21 -0.99
C ALA A 328 5.84 -11.57 -0.27
N LYS A 329 6.99 -11.91 0.29
CA LYS A 329 7.17 -13.21 0.98
C LYS A 329 6.20 -13.45 2.16
N PRO A 330 5.95 -12.49 3.06
CA PRO A 330 4.95 -12.68 4.12
C PRO A 330 3.55 -12.92 3.56
N VAL A 331 3.16 -12.18 2.51
CA VAL A 331 1.83 -12.30 1.91
C VAL A 331 1.67 -13.61 1.13
N GLU A 332 2.71 -14.10 0.46
CA GLU A 332 2.71 -15.43 -0.16
C GLU A 332 2.53 -16.54 0.88
N LYS A 333 3.23 -16.45 2.03
CA LYS A 333 3.05 -17.37 3.16
C LYS A 333 1.62 -17.32 3.68
N LEU A 334 1.05 -16.11 3.84
CA LEU A 334 -0.33 -15.92 4.26
C LEU A 334 -1.31 -16.56 3.28
N ASN A 335 -1.16 -16.31 1.97
CA ASN A 335 -2.01 -16.90 0.94
C ASN A 335 -1.97 -18.42 0.93
N ARG A 336 -0.79 -19.01 1.17
CA ARG A 336 -0.64 -20.47 1.31
C ARG A 336 -1.38 -20.99 2.53
N LEU A 337 -1.28 -20.30 3.67
CA LEU A 337 -1.99 -20.63 4.90
C LEU A 337 -3.50 -20.53 4.72
N ILE A 338 -3.98 -19.47 4.08
CA ILE A 338 -5.40 -19.31 3.69
C ILE A 338 -5.86 -20.49 2.84
N GLY A 339 -5.06 -20.91 1.87
CA GLY A 339 -5.36 -22.09 1.04
C GLY A 339 -5.54 -23.36 1.88
N TYR A 340 -4.67 -23.63 2.83
CA TYR A 340 -4.79 -24.79 3.74
C TYR A 340 -6.03 -24.68 4.64
N MET A 341 -6.34 -23.50 5.15
CA MET A 341 -7.54 -23.29 5.96
C MET A 341 -8.82 -23.52 5.15
N ILE A 342 -8.90 -23.03 3.91
CA ILE A 342 -10.04 -23.28 3.02
C ILE A 342 -10.25 -24.77 2.82
N VAL A 343 -9.19 -25.54 2.51
CA VAL A 343 -9.27 -27.00 2.36
C VAL A 343 -9.77 -27.65 3.66
N GLY A 344 -9.27 -27.22 4.82
CA GLY A 344 -9.71 -27.69 6.12
C GLY A 344 -11.21 -27.44 6.39
N PHE A 345 -11.69 -26.21 6.12
CA PHE A 345 -13.09 -25.87 6.29
C PHE A 345 -14.01 -26.60 5.33
N VAL A 346 -13.62 -26.79 4.08
CA VAL A 346 -14.37 -27.58 3.09
C VAL A 346 -14.48 -29.04 3.56
N THR A 347 -13.37 -29.62 4.01
CA THR A 347 -13.35 -31.01 4.53
C THR A 347 -14.23 -31.16 5.76
N ALA A 348 -14.12 -30.22 6.71
CA ALA A 348 -14.98 -30.19 7.89
C ALA A 348 -16.46 -30.06 7.53
N GLY A 349 -16.80 -29.24 6.53
CA GLY A 349 -18.16 -29.07 6.01
C GLY A 349 -18.74 -30.36 5.43
N ILE A 350 -17.93 -31.10 4.66
CA ILE A 350 -18.34 -32.41 4.09
C ILE A 350 -18.60 -33.42 5.21
N LEU A 351 -17.70 -33.49 6.18
CA LEU A 351 -17.85 -34.40 7.33
C LEU A 351 -19.10 -34.04 8.15
N LEU A 352 -19.30 -32.76 8.43
CA LEU A 352 -20.46 -32.25 9.14
C LEU A 352 -21.76 -32.59 8.42
N PHE A 353 -21.82 -32.38 7.12
CA PHE A 353 -22.97 -32.75 6.28
C PHE A 353 -23.23 -34.25 6.35
N GLY A 354 -22.19 -35.06 6.27
CA GLY A 354 -22.29 -36.53 6.39
C GLY A 354 -22.86 -36.98 7.75
N ILE A 355 -22.35 -36.41 8.84
CA ILE A 355 -22.80 -36.70 10.21
C ILE A 355 -24.28 -36.29 10.37
N LEU A 356 -24.65 -35.08 9.97
CA LEU A 356 -26.00 -34.56 10.11
C LEU A 356 -27.00 -35.36 9.27
N THR A 357 -26.59 -35.80 8.08
CA THR A 357 -27.39 -36.66 7.22
C THR A 357 -27.58 -38.06 7.85
N SER A 358 -26.51 -38.63 8.41
CA SER A 358 -26.56 -39.91 9.12
C SER A 358 -27.48 -39.88 10.34
N LEU A 359 -27.38 -38.80 11.14
CA LEU A 359 -28.29 -38.61 12.30
C LEU A 359 -29.72 -38.42 11.86
N SER A 360 -29.96 -37.73 10.75
CA SER A 360 -31.30 -37.55 10.18
C SER A 360 -31.94 -38.89 9.73
N VAL A 361 -31.12 -39.76 9.12
CA VAL A 361 -31.54 -41.12 8.73
C VAL A 361 -31.79 -41.97 9.97
N LYS A 362 -30.91 -41.98 10.96
CA LYS A 362 -31.07 -42.76 12.23
C LYS A 362 -32.36 -42.40 12.97
N GLY A 363 -32.70 -41.09 13.02
CA GLY A 363 -33.91 -40.62 13.68
C GLY A 363 -35.22 -41.01 13.01
N ARG A 364 -35.17 -41.51 11.77
CA ARG A 364 -36.39 -41.84 10.96
C ARG A 364 -36.43 -43.29 10.53
N LYS A 365 -35.87 -44.23 11.31
CA LYS A 365 -35.83 -45.66 10.99
C LYS A 365 -37.24 -46.24 10.70
N ARG A 366 -38.26 -45.79 11.44
CA ARG A 366 -39.65 -46.24 11.26
C ARG A 366 -40.26 -45.80 9.93
N GLU A 367 -40.04 -44.55 9.52
CA GLU A 367 -40.48 -44.04 8.21
C GLU A 367 -39.80 -44.78 7.06
N ILE A 368 -38.50 -45.06 7.19
CA ILE A 368 -37.71 -45.83 6.22
C ILE A 368 -38.23 -47.27 6.10
N GLY A 369 -38.56 -47.90 7.22
CA GLY A 369 -39.13 -49.26 7.22
C GLY A 369 -40.44 -49.33 6.46
N ILE A 370 -41.35 -48.37 6.66
CA ILE A 370 -42.62 -48.29 5.96
C ILE A 370 -42.39 -48.06 4.44
N LEU A 371 -41.49 -47.20 4.05
CA LEU A 371 -41.20 -46.95 2.62
C LEU A 371 -40.59 -48.18 1.93
N LEU A 372 -39.73 -48.92 2.63
CA LEU A 372 -39.15 -50.17 2.13
C LEU A 372 -40.21 -51.27 1.99
N SER A 373 -41.15 -51.39 2.93
CA SER A 373 -42.27 -52.37 2.84
C SER A 373 -43.24 -52.05 1.72
N MET A 374 -43.32 -50.77 1.28
CA MET A 374 -44.07 -50.34 0.11
C MET A 374 -43.32 -50.55 -1.22
N GLY A 375 -42.13 -51.15 -1.21
CA GLY A 375 -41.33 -51.45 -2.40
C GLY A 375 -40.47 -50.32 -2.93
N GLU A 376 -40.29 -49.21 -2.18
CA GLU A 376 -39.44 -48.10 -2.62
C GLU A 376 -37.96 -48.48 -2.60
N HIS A 377 -37.21 -48.15 -3.65
CA HIS A 377 -35.79 -48.46 -3.78
C HIS A 377 -34.93 -47.71 -2.75
N ARG A 378 -33.98 -48.40 -2.06
CA ARG A 378 -33.08 -47.85 -1.07
C ARG A 378 -32.34 -46.59 -1.55
N LYS A 379 -31.87 -46.57 -2.80
CA LYS A 379 -31.18 -45.39 -3.40
C LYS A 379 -32.09 -44.17 -3.50
N ARG A 380 -33.40 -44.37 -3.75
CA ARG A 380 -34.37 -43.28 -3.87
C ARG A 380 -34.72 -42.69 -2.50
N ILE A 381 -34.78 -43.53 -1.46
CA ILE A 381 -34.96 -43.11 -0.07
C ILE A 381 -33.73 -42.29 0.38
N LEU A 382 -32.51 -42.81 0.17
CA LEU A 382 -31.30 -42.12 0.52
C LEU A 382 -31.17 -40.75 -0.20
N GLY A 383 -31.44 -40.71 -1.51
CA GLY A 383 -31.45 -39.47 -2.30
C GLY A 383 -32.45 -38.43 -1.79
N GLN A 384 -33.62 -38.88 -1.26
CA GLN A 384 -34.56 -37.95 -0.64
C GLN A 384 -34.01 -37.30 0.62
N PHE A 385 -33.34 -38.05 1.51
CA PHE A 385 -32.72 -37.51 2.73
C PHE A 385 -31.55 -36.58 2.44
N VAL A 386 -30.74 -36.89 1.42
CA VAL A 386 -29.66 -36.01 0.96
C VAL A 386 -30.24 -34.68 0.44
N LEU A 387 -31.31 -34.74 -0.38
CA LEU A 387 -31.97 -33.54 -0.89
C LEU A 387 -32.59 -32.69 0.23
N GLU A 388 -33.25 -33.34 1.22
CA GLU A 388 -33.84 -32.64 2.38
C GLU A 388 -32.78 -31.83 3.16
N ASN A 389 -31.55 -32.34 3.32
CA ASN A 389 -30.46 -31.65 4.00
C ASN A 389 -29.69 -30.68 3.09
N LEU A 390 -29.69 -30.91 1.77
CA LEU A 390 -28.98 -30.05 0.80
C LEU A 390 -29.66 -28.70 0.61
N VAL A 391 -30.98 -28.63 0.67
CA VAL A 391 -31.72 -27.38 0.48
C VAL A 391 -31.33 -26.29 1.51
N PRO A 392 -31.31 -26.56 2.82
CA PRO A 392 -30.81 -25.59 3.82
C PRO A 392 -29.37 -25.15 3.58
N VAL A 393 -28.51 -26.07 3.12
CA VAL A 393 -27.10 -25.79 2.81
C VAL A 393 -26.99 -24.84 1.61
N LEU A 394 -27.77 -25.04 0.55
CA LEU A 394 -27.82 -24.14 -0.60
C LEU A 394 -28.35 -22.75 -0.23
N ILE A 395 -29.36 -22.70 0.63
CA ILE A 395 -29.87 -21.41 1.14
C ILE A 395 -28.76 -20.69 1.92
N ALA A 396 -28.06 -21.39 2.82
CA ALA A 396 -26.94 -20.84 3.58
C ALA A 396 -25.81 -20.34 2.65
N LEU A 397 -25.50 -21.06 1.58
CA LEU A 397 -24.48 -20.68 0.59
C LEU A 397 -24.83 -19.35 -0.11
N VAL A 398 -26.10 -19.20 -0.54
CA VAL A 398 -26.55 -17.96 -1.20
C VAL A 398 -26.47 -16.76 -0.24
N PHE A 399 -26.95 -16.93 0.99
CA PHE A 399 -26.86 -15.87 1.99
C PHE A 399 -25.41 -15.53 2.34
N ALA A 400 -24.54 -16.53 2.50
CA ALA A 400 -23.13 -16.30 2.74
C ALA A 400 -22.45 -15.54 1.60
N ALA A 401 -22.76 -15.87 0.34
CA ALA A 401 -22.23 -15.15 -0.82
C ALA A 401 -22.66 -13.68 -0.87
N LEU A 402 -23.90 -13.37 -0.49
CA LEU A 402 -24.42 -12.00 -0.45
C LEU A 402 -23.80 -11.17 0.70
N CYS A 403 -23.46 -11.80 1.82
CA CYS A 403 -22.90 -11.13 2.99
C CYS A 403 -21.37 -11.06 2.97
N ALA A 404 -20.69 -11.82 2.11
CA ALA A 404 -19.22 -11.93 2.13
C ALA A 404 -18.49 -10.69 1.62
N THR A 405 -19.06 -9.93 0.69
CA THR A 405 -18.41 -8.76 0.08
C THR A 405 -18.10 -7.64 1.09
N PRO A 406 -19.02 -7.14 1.93
CA PRO A 406 -18.71 -6.09 2.88
C PRO A 406 -17.79 -6.54 4.03
N THR A 407 -17.82 -7.83 4.40
CA THR A 407 -16.94 -8.35 5.47
C THR A 407 -15.52 -8.54 5.01
N ALA A 408 -15.28 -8.85 3.74
CA ALA A 408 -13.96 -9.10 3.20
C ALA A 408 -13.11 -7.83 3.07
N GLU A 409 -13.70 -6.71 2.68
CA GLU A 409 -13.03 -5.40 2.64
C GLU A 409 -12.56 -4.98 4.03
N TYR A 410 -13.42 -5.11 5.02
CA TYR A 410 -13.09 -4.79 6.42
C TYR A 410 -11.92 -5.64 6.97
N PHE A 411 -11.93 -6.95 6.73
CA PHE A 411 -10.87 -7.83 7.20
C PHE A 411 -9.57 -7.71 6.41
N ALA A 412 -9.63 -7.46 5.10
CA ALA A 412 -8.43 -7.26 4.29
C ALA A 412 -7.65 -6.01 4.71
N ASP A 413 -8.34 -4.91 5.00
CA ASP A 413 -7.72 -3.67 5.46
C ASP A 413 -7.06 -3.86 6.84
N ARG A 414 -7.71 -4.55 7.76
CA ARG A 414 -7.17 -4.76 9.12
C ARG A 414 -6.00 -5.76 9.18
N MET A 415 -5.97 -6.77 8.32
CA MET A 415 -4.84 -7.72 8.27
C MET A 415 -3.59 -7.11 7.65
N ILE A 416 -3.74 -6.21 6.70
CA ILE A 416 -2.61 -5.54 6.05
C ILE A 416 -1.99 -4.51 7.01
N SER A 417 -2.81 -3.79 7.77
CA SER A 417 -2.34 -2.85 8.78
C SER A 417 -1.53 -3.55 9.89
N ASN A 418 -1.99 -4.68 10.41
CA ASN A 418 -1.29 -5.44 11.46
C ASN A 418 0.05 -6.05 10.99
N GLN A 419 0.24 -6.28 9.69
CA GLN A 419 1.52 -6.81 9.18
C GLN A 419 2.54 -5.70 8.92
N ALA A 420 2.10 -4.52 8.49
CA ALA A 420 2.96 -3.36 8.37
C ALA A 420 3.54 -2.93 9.72
N GLU A 421 2.72 -3.00 10.79
CA GLU A 421 3.14 -2.70 12.17
C GLU A 421 4.23 -3.66 12.69
N LYS A 422 4.18 -4.94 12.33
CA LYS A 422 5.22 -5.91 12.73
C LYS A 422 6.55 -5.70 12.03
N VAL A 423 6.53 -5.29 10.79
CA VAL A 423 7.75 -5.00 10.01
C VAL A 423 8.43 -3.71 10.50
N GLU A 424 7.66 -2.74 10.99
CA GLU A 424 8.19 -1.51 11.58
C GLU A 424 8.75 -1.70 13.01
N GLN A 425 8.30 -2.73 13.74
CA GLN A 425 8.82 -3.08 15.08
C GLN A 425 10.08 -3.97 15.06
N GLU A 426 10.38 -4.61 13.91
CA GLU A 426 11.56 -5.45 13.72
C GLU A 426 12.75 -4.69 13.08
N ASN A 427 12.54 -3.41 12.66
CA ASN A 427 13.57 -2.49 12.17
C ASN A 427 13.75 -1.29 13.14
#